data_94b98a320283443dd08fcd4ae6f13a70
#
_entry.id   94b98a320283443dd08fcd4ae6f13a70
#
_cell.length_a   1.000
_cell.length_b   1.000
_cell.length_c   1.000
_cell.angle_alpha   90.00
_cell.angle_beta   90.00
_cell.angle_gamma   90.00
#
_symmetry.space_group_name_H-M   'P 1'
#
loop_
_entity.id
_entity.type
_entity.pdbx_description
1 polymer ?
#
loop_
_entity_poly.entity_id
_entity_poly.type
_entity_poly.pdbx_seq_one_letter_code
_entity_poly.pdbx_strand_id
1 'polypeptide(L)'
;MNQHAENMRKALVDYKALRDKANTQIKFITDTYGKEAGEAETRIQSKKLESARAAAVETITKAGGAGYKEAEAWGRMDGSKLTDDVKLLDNDLVDTAEFDRLKDKYKDNATMLAMLKRYGDRQNNSSVEKAGSFETRDILTGEEKMKKWEQYQAQALDLLDAIDGTGKYSNPDDWGAAFNVAAMPETLEHFGENL
;
A
#
# COMPACT_ATOMS: atom_id res chain seq x y z
N MET A 1 10.19 -3.77 4.12
CA MET A 1 9.00 -2.86 4.12
C MET A 1 9.48 -1.43 3.94
N ASN A 2 8.83 -0.67 3.07
CA ASN A 2 9.16 0.73 2.83
C ASN A 2 8.78 1.60 4.04
N GLN A 3 9.61 2.60 4.39
CA GLN A 3 9.39 3.48 5.56
C GLN A 3 8.03 4.22 5.51
N HIS A 4 7.57 4.59 4.31
CA HIS A 4 6.28 5.26 4.15
C HIS A 4 5.11 4.34 4.44
N ALA A 5 5.18 3.07 4.00
CA ALA A 5 4.19 2.05 4.33
C ALA A 5 4.13 1.76 5.84
N GLU A 6 5.30 1.70 6.49
CA GLU A 6 5.39 1.53 7.94
C GLU A 6 4.76 2.71 8.69
N ASN A 7 4.97 3.94 8.22
CA ASN A 7 4.34 5.12 8.83
C ASN A 7 2.81 5.08 8.71
N MET A 8 2.26 4.63 7.57
CA MET A 8 0.81 4.45 7.41
C MET A 8 0.29 3.37 8.35
N ARG A 9 0.95 2.21 8.38
CA ARG A 9 0.60 1.09 9.26
C ARG A 9 0.57 1.52 10.71
N LYS A 10 1.62 2.22 11.17
CA LYS A 10 1.71 2.72 12.53
C LYS A 10 0.57 3.67 12.88
N ALA A 11 0.24 4.60 11.98
CA ALA A 11 -0.87 5.53 12.20
C ALA A 11 -2.22 4.79 12.40
N LEU A 12 -2.47 3.73 11.61
CA LEU A 12 -3.66 2.89 11.74
C LEU A 12 -3.68 2.12 13.06
N VAL A 13 -2.57 1.49 13.43
CA VAL A 13 -2.43 0.70 14.66
C VAL A 13 -2.61 1.59 15.90
N ASP A 14 -1.94 2.75 15.92
CA ASP A 14 -2.01 3.69 17.04
C ASP A 14 -3.45 4.25 17.20
N TYR A 15 -4.11 4.58 16.10
CA TYR A 15 -5.49 5.04 16.14
C TYR A 15 -6.45 3.96 16.61
N LYS A 16 -6.32 2.73 16.10
CA LYS A 16 -7.13 1.59 16.56
C LYS A 16 -6.99 1.34 18.05
N ALA A 17 -5.76 1.31 18.56
CA ALA A 17 -5.49 1.12 19.99
C ALA A 17 -6.13 2.22 20.84
N LEU A 18 -6.09 3.47 20.40
CA LEU A 18 -6.73 4.59 21.09
C LEU A 18 -8.26 4.43 21.11
N ARG A 19 -8.86 4.01 20.00
CA ARG A 19 -10.30 3.77 19.90
C ARG A 19 -10.76 2.63 20.79
N ASP A 20 -10.05 1.51 20.78
CA ASP A 20 -10.36 0.36 21.64
C ASP A 20 -10.30 0.75 23.13
N LYS A 21 -9.29 1.54 23.51
CA LYS A 21 -9.15 2.08 24.87
C LYS A 21 -10.33 3.01 25.21
N ALA A 22 -10.72 3.90 24.32
CA ALA A 22 -11.85 4.80 24.53
C ALA A 22 -13.16 4.03 24.71
N ASN A 23 -13.43 3.02 23.89
CA ASN A 23 -14.61 2.18 23.99
C ASN A 23 -14.64 1.41 25.33
N THR A 24 -13.51 0.86 25.77
CA THR A 24 -13.38 0.17 27.05
C THR A 24 -13.66 1.12 28.21
N GLN A 25 -13.14 2.35 28.16
CA GLN A 25 -13.36 3.35 29.20
C GLN A 25 -14.81 3.82 29.26
N ILE A 26 -15.45 4.09 28.11
CA ILE A 26 -16.87 4.46 28.04
C ILE A 26 -17.73 3.35 28.66
N LYS A 27 -17.46 2.10 28.30
CA LYS A 27 -18.18 0.95 28.85
C LYS A 27 -18.01 0.87 30.36
N PHE A 28 -16.78 0.93 30.87
CA PHE A 28 -16.49 0.89 32.31
C PHE A 28 -17.24 1.99 33.10
N ILE A 29 -17.21 3.25 32.59
CA ILE A 29 -17.88 4.37 33.23
C ILE A 29 -19.40 4.17 33.21
N THR A 30 -19.96 3.73 32.09
CA THR A 30 -21.41 3.44 31.96
C THR A 30 -21.87 2.36 32.94
N ASP A 31 -21.10 1.25 33.01
CA ASP A 31 -21.43 0.11 33.88
C ASP A 31 -21.29 0.44 35.37
N THR A 32 -20.35 1.34 35.74
CA THR A 32 -20.05 1.66 37.13
C THR A 32 -20.90 2.83 37.67
N TYR A 33 -21.11 3.87 36.85
CA TYR A 33 -21.68 5.14 37.30
C TYR A 33 -23.00 5.50 36.58
N GLY A 34 -23.46 4.63 35.67
CA GLY A 34 -24.74 4.78 34.96
C GLY A 34 -24.65 5.57 33.67
N LYS A 35 -25.79 5.67 32.99
CA LYS A 35 -25.91 6.16 31.62
C LYS A 35 -25.44 7.60 31.43
N GLU A 36 -25.80 8.51 32.35
CA GLU A 36 -25.44 9.93 32.23
C GLU A 36 -23.91 10.15 32.28
N ALA A 37 -23.22 9.41 33.17
CA ALA A 37 -21.77 9.43 33.26
C ALA A 37 -21.14 8.86 32.00
N GLY A 38 -21.68 7.78 31.44
CA GLY A 38 -21.27 7.19 30.17
C GLY A 38 -21.41 8.15 28.99
N GLU A 39 -22.51 8.89 28.91
CA GLU A 39 -22.72 9.90 27.86
C GLU A 39 -21.74 11.08 27.99
N ALA A 40 -21.41 11.51 29.20
CA ALA A 40 -20.40 12.54 29.44
C ALA A 40 -19.02 12.06 28.98
N GLU A 41 -18.63 10.84 29.35
CA GLU A 41 -17.37 10.22 28.93
C GLU A 41 -17.30 10.07 27.40
N THR A 42 -18.39 9.65 26.77
CA THR A 42 -18.49 9.54 25.30
C THR A 42 -18.13 10.86 24.62
N ARG A 43 -18.67 11.99 25.10
CA ARG A 43 -18.35 13.32 24.56
C ARG A 43 -16.87 13.69 24.70
N ILE A 44 -16.26 13.31 25.82
CA ILE A 44 -14.83 13.55 26.07
C ILE A 44 -13.98 12.72 25.10
N GLN A 45 -14.28 11.42 25.01
CA GLN A 45 -13.52 10.50 24.16
C GLN A 45 -13.73 10.81 22.67
N SER A 46 -14.93 11.20 22.24
CA SER A 46 -15.20 11.59 20.85
C SER A 46 -14.32 12.73 20.38
N LYS A 47 -14.14 13.78 21.20
CA LYS A 47 -13.23 14.89 20.86
C LYS A 47 -11.77 14.45 20.71
N LYS A 48 -11.31 13.55 21.58
CA LYS A 48 -9.95 13.00 21.50
C LYS A 48 -9.78 12.14 20.24
N LEU A 49 -10.77 11.31 19.94
CA LEU A 49 -10.75 10.45 18.76
C LEU A 49 -10.82 11.25 17.46
N GLU A 50 -11.62 12.31 17.41
CA GLU A 50 -11.66 13.22 16.26
C GLU A 50 -10.29 13.84 15.96
N SER A 51 -9.62 14.35 16.99
CA SER A 51 -8.26 14.90 16.84
C SER A 51 -7.25 13.84 16.42
N ALA A 52 -7.31 12.65 17.02
CA ALA A 52 -6.40 11.54 16.68
C ALA A 52 -6.64 11.03 15.26
N ARG A 53 -7.91 10.96 14.83
CA ARG A 53 -8.28 10.60 13.46
C ARG A 53 -7.70 11.59 12.45
N ALA A 54 -7.85 12.88 12.71
CA ALA A 54 -7.29 13.93 11.85
C ALA A 54 -5.77 13.79 11.71
N ALA A 55 -5.06 13.53 12.81
CA ALA A 55 -3.62 13.28 12.79
C ALA A 55 -3.24 12.00 12.03
N ALA A 56 -4.04 10.94 12.14
CA ALA A 56 -3.83 9.71 11.38
C ALA A 56 -4.04 9.94 9.88
N VAL A 57 -5.11 10.64 9.47
CA VAL A 57 -5.36 11.03 8.06
C VAL A 57 -4.20 11.85 7.51
N GLU A 58 -3.71 12.84 8.24
CA GLU A 58 -2.57 13.65 7.83
C GLU A 58 -1.31 12.79 7.62
N THR A 59 -1.02 11.89 8.56
CA THR A 59 0.14 11.00 8.49
C THR A 59 0.05 10.05 7.29
N ILE A 60 -1.11 9.44 7.05
CA ILE A 60 -1.37 8.55 5.93
C ILE A 60 -1.21 9.31 4.60
N THR A 61 -1.82 10.48 4.49
CA THR A 61 -1.77 11.29 3.26
C THR A 61 -0.35 11.75 2.96
N LYS A 62 0.40 12.18 3.97
CA LYS A 62 1.79 12.62 3.84
C LYS A 62 2.70 11.46 3.44
N ALA A 63 2.54 10.30 4.06
CA ALA A 63 3.33 9.11 3.75
C ALA A 63 3.03 8.58 2.33
N GLY A 64 1.75 8.53 1.93
CA GLY A 64 1.36 8.15 0.57
C GLY A 64 1.90 9.08 -0.49
N GLY A 65 1.77 10.39 -0.27
CA GLY A 65 2.32 11.40 -1.16
C GLY A 65 3.85 11.37 -1.28
N ALA A 66 4.56 11.03 -0.19
CA ALA A 66 6.01 10.87 -0.22
C ALA A 66 6.43 9.62 -1.02
N GLY A 67 5.78 8.48 -0.78
CA GLY A 67 6.02 7.25 -1.54
C GLY A 67 5.70 7.39 -3.03
N TYR A 68 4.62 8.11 -3.37
CA TYR A 68 4.28 8.46 -4.75
C TYR A 68 5.41 9.24 -5.43
N LYS A 69 5.95 10.28 -4.77
CA LYS A 69 7.04 11.10 -5.30
C LYS A 69 8.34 10.31 -5.46
N GLU A 70 8.64 9.39 -4.55
CA GLU A 70 9.78 8.48 -4.69
C GLU A 70 9.60 7.56 -5.91
N ALA A 71 8.40 7.00 -6.10
CA ALA A 71 8.09 6.17 -7.26
C ALA A 71 8.19 6.96 -8.58
N GLU A 72 7.71 8.20 -8.60
CA GLU A 72 7.84 9.13 -9.74
C GLU A 72 9.31 9.40 -10.06
N ALA A 73 10.10 9.76 -9.05
CA ALA A 73 11.52 10.04 -9.21
C ALA A 73 12.30 8.80 -9.69
N TRP A 74 11.96 7.63 -9.13
CA TRP A 74 12.56 6.35 -9.53
C TRP A 74 12.22 5.99 -10.96
N GLY A 75 10.97 6.23 -11.41
CA GLY A 75 10.48 5.87 -12.73
C GLY A 75 10.96 6.79 -13.87
N ARG A 76 11.66 7.88 -13.57
CA ARG A 76 12.18 8.77 -14.61
C ARG A 76 13.26 8.08 -15.42
N MET A 77 13.03 8.00 -16.74
CA MET A 77 14.01 7.44 -17.66
C MET A 77 15.24 8.34 -17.71
N ASP A 78 16.41 7.74 -17.52
CA ASP A 78 17.69 8.42 -17.54
C ASP A 78 18.62 7.71 -18.54
N GLY A 79 18.88 8.36 -19.69
CA GLY A 79 19.73 7.81 -20.74
C GLY A 79 21.15 7.52 -20.29
N SER A 80 21.66 8.20 -19.24
CA SER A 80 23.01 7.93 -18.70
C SER A 80 23.08 6.59 -17.96
N LYS A 81 21.94 6.01 -17.59
CA LYS A 81 21.82 4.70 -16.94
C LYS A 81 21.65 3.54 -17.91
N LEU A 82 21.59 3.81 -19.21
CA LEU A 82 21.63 2.78 -20.24
C LEU A 82 23.01 2.15 -20.28
N THR A 83 23.06 0.84 -20.44
CA THR A 83 24.30 0.06 -20.55
C THR A 83 24.40 -0.60 -21.91
N ASP A 84 25.57 -1.15 -22.23
CA ASP A 84 25.78 -1.88 -23.49
C ASP A 84 24.87 -3.11 -23.65
N ASP A 85 24.31 -3.64 -22.54
CA ASP A 85 23.37 -4.77 -22.58
C ASP A 85 22.07 -4.43 -23.33
N VAL A 86 21.74 -3.15 -23.55
CA VAL A 86 20.63 -2.75 -24.41
C VAL A 86 20.81 -3.33 -25.82
N LYS A 87 22.04 -3.47 -26.31
CA LYS A 87 22.35 -4.07 -27.61
C LYS A 87 21.91 -5.54 -27.72
N LEU A 88 21.91 -6.27 -26.57
CA LEU A 88 21.40 -7.65 -26.53
C LEU A 88 19.90 -7.69 -26.72
N LEU A 89 19.19 -6.71 -26.11
CA LEU A 89 17.74 -6.57 -26.22
C LEU A 89 17.32 -6.14 -27.64
N ASP A 90 18.09 -5.23 -28.26
CA ASP A 90 17.80 -4.72 -29.61
C ASP A 90 18.01 -5.78 -30.68
N ASN A 91 18.94 -6.71 -30.47
CA ASN A 91 19.27 -7.76 -31.44
C ASN A 91 18.56 -9.10 -31.12
N ASP A 92 17.58 -9.12 -30.21
CA ASP A 92 16.83 -10.32 -29.78
C ASP A 92 17.72 -11.52 -29.36
N LEU A 93 18.87 -11.23 -28.74
CA LEU A 93 19.86 -12.21 -28.29
C LEU A 93 19.63 -12.72 -26.87
N VAL A 94 18.55 -12.27 -26.22
CA VAL A 94 18.25 -12.58 -24.82
C VAL A 94 17.26 -13.75 -24.77
N ASP A 95 17.66 -14.87 -24.17
CA ASP A 95 16.76 -15.95 -23.78
C ASP A 95 16.17 -15.71 -22.38
N THR A 96 15.32 -16.63 -21.90
CA THR A 96 14.66 -16.49 -20.59
C THR A 96 15.64 -16.51 -19.42
N ALA A 97 16.70 -17.30 -19.48
CA ALA A 97 17.69 -17.39 -18.41
C ALA A 97 18.55 -16.12 -18.34
N GLU A 98 18.95 -15.59 -19.51
CA GLU A 98 19.69 -14.34 -19.59
C GLU A 98 18.80 -13.13 -19.19
N PHE A 99 17.50 -13.17 -19.51
CA PHE A 99 16.54 -12.19 -19.08
C PHE A 99 16.46 -12.10 -17.56
N ASP A 100 16.33 -13.23 -16.87
CA ASP A 100 16.28 -13.29 -15.41
C ASP A 100 17.60 -12.76 -14.79
N ARG A 101 18.74 -13.15 -15.38
CA ARG A 101 20.06 -12.64 -14.96
C ARG A 101 20.17 -11.12 -15.11
N LEU A 102 19.68 -10.56 -16.21
CA LEU A 102 19.68 -9.12 -16.47
C LEU A 102 18.71 -8.40 -15.52
N LYS A 103 17.57 -8.98 -15.21
CA LYS A 103 16.60 -8.47 -14.25
C LYS A 103 17.21 -8.33 -12.86
N ASP A 104 17.91 -9.34 -12.38
CA ASP A 104 18.62 -9.32 -11.10
C ASP A 104 19.77 -8.29 -11.11
N LYS A 105 20.54 -8.24 -12.19
CA LYS A 105 21.64 -7.29 -12.36
C LYS A 105 21.18 -5.83 -12.28
N TYR A 106 20.01 -5.55 -12.83
CA TYR A 106 19.48 -4.18 -12.96
C TYR A 106 18.33 -3.85 -12.01
N LYS A 107 18.12 -4.65 -10.94
CA LYS A 107 17.03 -4.44 -9.97
C LYS A 107 16.92 -3.00 -9.42
N ASP A 108 18.05 -2.27 -9.35
CA ASP A 108 18.10 -0.89 -8.86
C ASP A 108 18.23 0.16 -10.00
N ASN A 109 18.08 -0.28 -11.26
CA ASN A 109 18.15 0.59 -12.43
C ASN A 109 16.80 0.63 -13.18
N ALA A 110 15.96 1.60 -12.84
CA ALA A 110 14.62 1.75 -13.41
C ALA A 110 14.63 1.84 -14.93
N THR A 111 15.64 2.51 -15.53
CA THR A 111 15.76 2.66 -16.98
C THR A 111 15.98 1.31 -17.65
N MET A 112 16.92 0.52 -17.14
CA MET A 112 17.19 -0.83 -17.67
C MET A 112 16.02 -1.79 -17.43
N LEU A 113 15.39 -1.75 -16.25
CA LEU A 113 14.20 -2.55 -15.97
C LEU A 113 13.03 -2.21 -16.91
N ALA A 114 12.83 -0.93 -17.24
CA ALA A 114 11.80 -0.53 -18.20
C ALA A 114 12.11 -1.06 -19.61
N MET A 115 13.38 -1.08 -20.01
CA MET A 115 13.80 -1.67 -21.30
C MET A 115 13.59 -3.18 -21.30
N LEU A 116 13.97 -3.89 -20.24
CA LEU A 116 13.74 -5.33 -20.08
C LEU A 116 12.25 -5.66 -20.12
N LYS A 117 11.40 -4.90 -19.41
CA LYS A 117 9.95 -5.11 -19.45
C LYS A 117 9.40 -4.98 -20.87
N ARG A 118 9.76 -3.91 -21.57
CA ARG A 118 9.35 -3.71 -22.99
C ARG A 118 9.81 -4.85 -23.89
N TYR A 119 11.03 -5.32 -23.70
CA TYR A 119 11.56 -6.48 -24.43
C TYR A 119 10.74 -7.74 -24.16
N GLY A 120 10.57 -8.13 -22.89
CA GLY A 120 9.83 -9.32 -22.50
C GLY A 120 8.37 -9.28 -22.96
N ASP A 121 7.69 -8.14 -22.80
CA ASP A 121 6.30 -7.96 -23.27
C ASP A 121 6.21 -8.07 -24.80
N ARG A 122 7.17 -7.51 -25.55
CA ARG A 122 7.25 -7.65 -27.01
C ARG A 122 7.44 -9.13 -27.43
N GLN A 123 8.34 -9.84 -26.77
CA GLN A 123 8.60 -11.25 -27.05
C GLN A 123 7.39 -12.14 -26.71
N ASN A 124 6.75 -11.90 -25.56
CA ASN A 124 5.56 -12.64 -25.14
C ASN A 124 4.37 -12.41 -26.08
N ASN A 125 4.26 -11.21 -26.69
CA ASN A 125 3.20 -10.87 -27.63
C ASN A 125 3.55 -11.26 -29.09
N SER A 126 4.78 -11.69 -29.37
CA SER A 126 5.14 -12.18 -30.70
C SER A 126 4.51 -13.53 -30.94
N SER A 127 3.79 -13.69 -32.07
CA SER A 127 3.09 -14.93 -32.45
C SER A 127 4.02 -16.09 -32.88
N VAL A 128 5.33 -15.96 -32.70
CA VAL A 128 6.29 -17.01 -32.94
C VAL A 128 6.41 -17.87 -31.69
N GLU A 129 6.12 -19.15 -31.78
CA GLU A 129 6.37 -20.14 -30.73
C GLU A 129 7.86 -20.11 -30.32
N LYS A 130 8.21 -19.26 -29.36
CA LYS A 130 9.52 -19.30 -28.71
C LYS A 130 9.38 -20.07 -27.39
N ALA A 131 10.32 -20.95 -27.16
CA ALA A 131 10.42 -21.73 -25.94
C ALA A 131 10.56 -20.80 -24.72
N GLY A 132 9.47 -20.63 -23.96
CA GLY A 132 9.46 -19.91 -22.70
C GLY A 132 8.75 -18.56 -22.74
N SER A 133 8.10 -18.22 -21.65
CA SER A 133 7.51 -16.92 -21.40
C SER A 133 8.47 -16.08 -20.53
N PHE A 134 8.71 -14.84 -20.92
CA PHE A 134 9.48 -13.89 -20.13
C PHE A 134 8.64 -13.39 -18.95
N GLU A 135 9.12 -13.58 -17.71
CA GLU A 135 8.40 -13.11 -16.52
C GLU A 135 8.62 -11.61 -16.33
N THR A 136 7.64 -10.82 -16.76
CA THR A 136 7.68 -9.35 -16.70
C THR A 136 6.79 -8.75 -15.61
N ARG A 137 5.95 -9.56 -14.94
CA ARG A 137 4.95 -9.09 -13.96
C ARG A 137 5.56 -8.51 -12.70
N ASP A 138 6.72 -9.01 -12.31
CA ASP A 138 7.49 -8.54 -11.16
C ASP A 138 8.32 -7.28 -11.45
N ILE A 139 8.45 -6.89 -12.73
CA ILE A 139 9.09 -5.64 -13.13
C ILE A 139 8.08 -4.51 -13.07
N LEU A 140 8.09 -3.76 -11.97
CA LEU A 140 7.22 -2.59 -11.81
C LEU A 140 7.86 -1.36 -12.44
N THR A 141 7.12 -0.73 -13.35
CA THR A 141 7.46 0.61 -13.89
C THR A 141 7.21 1.69 -12.84
N GLY A 142 7.74 2.90 -13.06
CA GLY A 142 7.44 4.05 -12.20
C GLY A 142 5.95 4.35 -12.11
N GLU A 143 5.22 4.25 -13.24
CA GLU A 143 3.77 4.44 -13.28
C GLU A 143 3.03 3.38 -12.45
N GLU A 144 3.40 2.10 -12.59
CA GLU A 144 2.80 1.03 -11.78
C GLU A 144 3.10 1.18 -10.29
N LYS A 145 4.31 1.65 -9.93
CA LYS A 145 4.66 1.97 -8.54
C LYS A 145 3.86 3.15 -8.00
N MET A 146 3.70 4.23 -8.79
CA MET A 146 2.84 5.37 -8.40
C MET A 146 1.40 4.94 -8.16
N LYS A 147 0.82 4.14 -9.07
CA LYS A 147 -0.53 3.60 -8.93
C LYS A 147 -0.67 2.72 -7.69
N LYS A 148 0.34 1.91 -7.36
CA LYS A 148 0.36 1.15 -6.11
C LYS A 148 0.29 2.08 -4.89
N TRP A 149 1.06 3.17 -4.86
CA TRP A 149 1.03 4.11 -3.75
C TRP A 149 -0.34 4.79 -3.58
N GLU A 150 -1.01 5.17 -4.67
CA GLU A 150 -2.38 5.68 -4.62
C GLU A 150 -3.35 4.65 -4.04
N GLN A 151 -3.25 3.40 -4.48
CA GLN A 151 -4.07 2.30 -3.97
C GLN A 151 -3.83 2.05 -2.47
N TYR A 152 -2.58 2.05 -2.03
CA TYR A 152 -2.23 1.84 -0.61
C TYR A 152 -2.72 2.99 0.27
N GLN A 153 -2.59 4.22 -0.19
CA GLN A 153 -3.14 5.36 0.54
C GLN A 153 -4.67 5.27 0.65
N ALA A 154 -5.36 4.93 -0.43
CA ALA A 154 -6.80 4.74 -0.42
C ALA A 154 -7.21 3.60 0.54
N GLN A 155 -6.52 2.46 0.50
CA GLN A 155 -6.75 1.34 1.41
C GLN A 155 -6.53 1.73 2.88
N ALA A 156 -5.49 2.51 3.18
CA ALA A 156 -5.24 2.98 4.54
C ALA A 156 -6.37 3.89 5.06
N LEU A 157 -6.89 4.77 4.22
CA LEU A 157 -8.03 5.63 4.58
C LEU A 157 -9.32 4.80 4.74
N ASP A 158 -9.56 3.83 3.87
CA ASP A 158 -10.65 2.88 4.00
C ASP A 158 -10.58 2.07 5.31
N LEU A 159 -9.38 1.62 5.70
CA LEU A 159 -9.19 0.93 6.98
C LEU A 159 -9.45 1.85 8.17
N LEU A 160 -9.10 3.12 8.08
CA LEU A 160 -9.41 4.12 9.12
C LEU A 160 -10.91 4.29 9.28
N ASP A 161 -11.67 4.35 8.17
CA ASP A 161 -13.13 4.40 8.18
C ASP A 161 -13.73 3.10 8.76
N ALA A 162 -13.14 1.94 8.45
CA ALA A 162 -13.57 0.66 9.02
C ALA A 162 -13.36 0.60 10.54
N ILE A 163 -12.23 1.13 11.06
CA ILE A 163 -11.99 1.24 12.50
C ILE A 163 -13.08 2.09 13.17
N ASP A 164 -13.56 3.13 12.50
CA ASP A 164 -14.63 4.00 13.00
C ASP A 164 -16.04 3.45 12.81
N GLY A 165 -16.23 2.44 11.97
CA GLY A 165 -17.55 1.97 11.55
C GLY A 165 -18.27 3.04 10.74
N THR A 166 -17.57 3.78 9.90
CA THR A 166 -18.11 4.87 9.06
C THR A 166 -18.00 4.54 7.57
N GLY A 167 -18.54 5.41 6.72
CA GLY A 167 -18.49 5.24 5.28
C GLY A 167 -19.22 3.96 4.82
N LYS A 168 -18.59 3.18 3.97
CA LYS A 168 -19.10 1.89 3.49
C LYS A 168 -19.22 0.83 4.58
N TYR A 169 -18.63 1.04 5.74
CA TYR A 169 -18.64 0.16 6.91
C TYR A 169 -19.66 0.58 7.98
N SER A 170 -20.55 1.54 7.69
CA SER A 170 -21.53 2.04 8.63
C SER A 170 -22.75 1.14 8.81
N ASN A 171 -22.96 0.16 7.92
CA ASN A 171 -24.07 -0.78 8.01
C ASN A 171 -23.66 -2.05 8.78
N PRO A 172 -24.17 -2.28 10.01
CA PRO A 172 -23.83 -3.47 10.80
C PRO A 172 -24.33 -4.78 10.17
N ASP A 173 -25.30 -4.72 9.26
CA ASP A 173 -25.85 -5.89 8.56
C ASP A 173 -25.04 -6.24 7.30
N ASP A 174 -24.05 -5.45 6.94
CA ASP A 174 -23.15 -5.73 5.83
C ASP A 174 -22.07 -6.74 6.26
N TRP A 175 -22.19 -7.97 5.74
CA TRP A 175 -21.22 -9.03 5.99
C TRP A 175 -19.79 -8.63 5.61
N GLY A 176 -19.63 -7.80 4.58
CA GLY A 176 -18.34 -7.27 4.17
C GLY A 176 -17.73 -6.38 5.25
N ALA A 177 -18.54 -5.53 5.90
CA ALA A 177 -18.09 -4.67 6.99
C ALA A 177 -17.70 -5.49 8.24
N ALA A 178 -18.52 -6.47 8.62
CA ALA A 178 -18.25 -7.35 9.75
C ALA A 178 -16.98 -8.19 9.54
N PHE A 179 -16.79 -8.73 8.33
CA PHE A 179 -15.61 -9.51 7.97
C PHE A 179 -14.32 -8.64 7.99
N ASN A 180 -14.37 -7.44 7.42
CA ASN A 180 -13.24 -6.53 7.42
C ASN A 180 -12.81 -6.11 8.83
N VAL A 181 -13.75 -5.88 9.74
CA VAL A 181 -13.46 -5.59 11.15
C VAL A 181 -12.84 -6.80 11.87
N ALA A 182 -13.35 -8.01 11.61
CA ALA A 182 -12.80 -9.23 12.20
C ALA A 182 -11.39 -9.54 11.69
N ALA A 183 -11.12 -9.34 10.40
CA ALA A 183 -9.81 -9.54 9.77
C ALA A 183 -8.83 -8.37 9.98
N MET A 184 -9.27 -7.26 10.61
CA MET A 184 -8.50 -6.04 10.78
C MET A 184 -7.11 -6.25 11.41
N PRO A 185 -6.92 -7.09 12.45
CA PRO A 185 -5.60 -7.32 13.04
C PRO A 185 -4.61 -7.89 12.03
N GLU A 186 -5.00 -8.93 11.28
CA GLU A 186 -4.18 -9.55 10.25
C GLU A 186 -3.90 -8.58 9.08
N THR A 187 -4.93 -7.85 8.66
CA THR A 187 -4.80 -6.84 7.60
C THR A 187 -3.81 -5.75 7.97
N LEU A 188 -3.81 -5.29 9.23
CA LEU A 188 -2.87 -4.29 9.73
C LEU A 188 -1.46 -4.84 9.88
N GLU A 189 -1.30 -6.11 10.26
CA GLU A 189 -0.01 -6.77 10.39
C GLU A 189 0.71 -6.87 9.04
N HIS A 190 -0.03 -7.23 7.98
CA HIS A 190 0.52 -7.42 6.63
C HIS A 190 0.41 -6.18 5.73
N PHE A 191 -0.12 -5.06 6.25
CA PHE A 191 -0.26 -3.84 5.47
C PHE A 191 1.10 -3.29 5.02
N GLY A 192 1.29 -3.17 3.72
CA GLY A 192 2.49 -2.60 3.12
C GLY A 192 3.64 -3.57 2.89
N GLU A 193 3.49 -4.88 3.14
CA GLU A 193 4.55 -5.87 2.91
C GLU A 193 4.93 -6.02 1.43
N ASN A 194 4.01 -5.71 0.53
CA ASN A 194 4.18 -5.85 -0.93
C ASN A 194 4.48 -4.51 -1.66
N LEU A 195 4.96 -3.51 -0.92
CA LEU A 195 5.36 -2.21 -1.47
C LEU A 195 6.84 -2.12 -1.78
#